data_ae57a63e0a5aeeb7023ea1e9c1eb31ae
#
_entry.id   ae57a63e0a5aeeb7023ea1e9c1eb31ae
#
_cell.length_a   1.000
_cell.length_b   1.000
_cell.length_c   1.000
_cell.angle_alpha   90.00
_cell.angle_beta   90.00
_cell.angle_gamma   90.00
#
_symmetry.space_group_name_H-M   'P 1'
#
loop_
_entity.id
_entity.type
_entity.pdbx_description
1 polymer ?
#
loop_
_entity_poly.entity_id
_entity_poly.type
_entity_poly.pdbx_seq_one_letter_code
_entity_poly.pdbx_strand_id
1 'polypeptide(L)'
;MAVFTKKSPHFNYKVPKPVVANPIVAKPTKPTITTPKVAIIGSGVSGLTCAYYLKDSHAVTMFESNDYLGGHVNTLDVTVTERSPFKNPFKPSTEKVAIDTGFIVFNERTYPNFIRLLDELNVPFQKAEMSFSVKNTYINFEYNGHTLNSLFSQRRHVLSPRFWQFVQQILRFNRETKSLLANFRQADKMQQAALSQQTLGDYLDSHDYGELFKTNYLVPMVSAIWSMGMDDAKRFPLLFFAQFFDNHGLLDVVNRPQWFTLVGGSKQYVNALITRLVAAGTTLYINTPVQSVRRGKDGVSIEFIHQGKRQTQVFDDVVFACHADVARRLLADITETESAILGAFEYTDNEAVLHTDTQVLPKKLLTWASWNYAIDKPTARVADQKPILTYHMNILERLTAKHNYLVTLNTPINEAHVIKRVDYRHPVYDKKMTDAQKRWHEISAKRHTHFCGAYWFNGFHEDGVKSGLRVCQSLGVDIDILLTTNTTAATTAAQIKRLSKPSKPSAKFTVSKLPSHADKKLSVVQRRQVT
;
A
#
# COMPACT_ATOMS: atom_id res chain seq x y z
N MET A 1 31.83 -41.08 12.06
CA MET A 1 31.02 -40.14 11.29
C MET A 1 30.31 -39.21 12.28
N ALA A 2 30.85 -38.04 12.50
CA ALA A 2 30.26 -37.04 13.40
C ALA A 2 29.33 -36.13 12.58
N VAL A 3 28.04 -36.19 12.88
CA VAL A 3 27.02 -35.35 12.27
C VAL A 3 27.15 -33.95 12.91
N PHE A 4 27.74 -33.02 12.20
CA PHE A 4 27.71 -31.60 12.57
C PHE A 4 26.31 -31.04 12.29
N THR A 5 25.47 -31.00 13.32
CA THR A 5 24.24 -30.17 13.28
C THR A 5 24.65 -28.71 13.31
N LYS A 6 24.55 -28.04 12.18
CA LYS A 6 24.64 -26.57 12.12
C LYS A 6 23.48 -25.96 12.94
N LYS A 7 23.79 -25.50 14.14
CA LYS A 7 22.86 -24.64 14.89
C LYS A 7 22.57 -23.38 14.07
N SER A 8 21.30 -23.15 13.75
CA SER A 8 20.83 -21.91 13.13
C SER A 8 21.24 -20.73 14.01
N PRO A 9 21.68 -19.61 13.43
CA PRO A 9 22.02 -18.43 14.21
C PRO A 9 20.75 -17.93 14.95
N HIS A 10 20.87 -17.71 16.28
CA HIS A 10 19.82 -17.06 17.04
C HIS A 10 19.77 -15.58 16.66
N PHE A 11 18.72 -15.19 15.96
CA PHE A 11 18.45 -13.81 15.61
C PHE A 11 17.63 -13.16 16.75
N ASN A 12 18.20 -12.18 17.43
CA ASN A 12 17.46 -11.33 18.35
C ASN A 12 16.96 -10.09 17.60
N TYR A 13 15.68 -10.06 17.27
CA TYR A 13 15.03 -8.92 16.64
C TYR A 13 14.46 -7.98 17.72
N LYS A 14 14.88 -6.73 17.75
CA LYS A 14 14.23 -5.68 18.53
C LYS A 14 13.46 -4.76 17.59
N VAL A 15 12.14 -4.83 17.62
CA VAL A 15 11.27 -3.80 17.07
C VAL A 15 11.18 -2.69 18.13
N PRO A 16 11.45 -1.43 17.80
CA PRO A 16 11.26 -0.33 18.76
C PRO A 16 9.79 -0.28 19.18
N LYS A 17 9.55 -0.18 20.51
CA LYS A 17 8.19 0.06 20.99
C LYS A 17 7.75 1.46 20.58
N PRO A 18 6.49 1.65 20.13
CA PRO A 18 5.98 2.97 19.81
C PRO A 18 6.02 3.86 21.07
N VAL A 19 6.48 5.09 20.89
CA VAL A 19 6.44 6.10 21.95
C VAL A 19 5.02 6.61 22.03
N VAL A 20 4.33 6.35 23.12
CA VAL A 20 3.01 6.94 23.42
C VAL A 20 3.23 8.44 23.62
N ALA A 21 2.94 9.23 22.60
CA ALA A 21 3.00 10.67 22.68
C ALA A 21 1.68 11.21 23.25
N ASN A 22 1.78 12.12 24.24
CA ASN A 22 0.66 12.98 24.62
C ASN A 22 0.21 13.82 23.41
N PRO A 23 -1.07 14.22 23.31
CA PRO A 23 -1.55 15.04 22.21
C PRO A 23 -0.69 16.30 22.11
N ILE A 24 -0.10 16.51 20.92
CA ILE A 24 0.64 17.75 20.65
C ILE A 24 -0.42 18.81 20.36
N VAL A 25 -0.74 19.63 21.37
CA VAL A 25 -1.67 20.75 21.25
C VAL A 25 -0.86 22.03 21.02
N ALA A 26 -0.96 22.61 19.83
CA ALA A 26 -0.43 23.93 19.58
C ALA A 26 -1.26 24.99 20.30
N LYS A 27 -0.62 26.03 20.87
CA LYS A 27 -1.34 27.15 21.49
C LYS A 27 -2.09 27.93 20.42
N PRO A 28 -3.38 28.24 20.61
CA PRO A 28 -4.17 28.98 19.63
C PRO A 28 -3.68 30.43 19.52
N THR A 29 -3.36 30.86 18.30
CA THR A 29 -3.31 32.27 17.93
C THR A 29 -4.73 32.76 17.73
N LYS A 30 -5.08 33.95 18.24
CA LYS A 30 -6.45 34.54 18.23
C LYS A 30 -7.07 34.53 16.82
N PRO A 31 -8.29 34.00 16.63
CA PRO A 31 -9.02 34.12 15.38
C PRO A 31 -10.06 35.22 15.44
N THR A 32 -10.18 36.00 14.34
CA THR A 32 -11.24 36.96 14.12
C THR A 32 -12.21 36.56 12.99
N ILE A 33 -12.01 35.38 12.42
CA ILE A 33 -12.97 34.68 11.54
C ILE A 33 -12.95 33.24 12.06
N THR A 34 -14.11 32.65 12.32
CA THR A 34 -14.21 31.26 12.78
C THR A 34 -13.73 30.34 11.67
N THR A 35 -12.48 29.92 11.74
CA THR A 35 -11.89 28.92 10.83
C THR A 35 -12.71 27.63 10.90
N PRO A 36 -13.27 27.13 9.80
CA PRO A 36 -14.08 25.90 9.82
C PRO A 36 -13.30 24.73 10.42
N LYS A 37 -13.96 23.99 11.30
CA LYS A 37 -13.37 22.82 11.99
C LYS A 37 -13.68 21.55 11.21
N VAL A 38 -12.66 20.85 10.77
CA VAL A 38 -12.83 19.58 10.05
C VAL A 38 -12.20 18.44 10.84
N ALA A 39 -12.99 17.40 11.06
CA ALA A 39 -12.50 16.12 11.58
C ALA A 39 -12.15 15.17 10.45
N ILE A 40 -10.99 14.51 10.53
CA ILE A 40 -10.57 13.47 9.57
C ILE A 40 -10.42 12.15 10.34
N ILE A 41 -11.17 11.12 9.92
CA ILE A 41 -11.16 9.80 10.55
C ILE A 41 -10.35 8.85 9.68
N GLY A 42 -9.16 8.50 10.13
CA GLY A 42 -8.17 7.68 9.45
C GLY A 42 -6.98 8.47 8.91
N SER A 43 -5.78 7.98 9.20
CA SER A 43 -4.50 8.60 8.83
C SER A 43 -3.78 7.90 7.67
N GLY A 44 -4.49 7.13 6.85
CA GLY A 44 -3.97 6.62 5.59
C GLY A 44 -3.63 7.76 4.62
N VAL A 45 -3.05 7.42 3.46
CA VAL A 45 -2.62 8.43 2.47
C VAL A 45 -3.71 9.43 2.12
N SER A 46 -4.98 8.98 2.01
CA SER A 46 -6.12 9.87 1.69
C SER A 46 -6.37 10.90 2.79
N GLY A 47 -6.39 10.47 4.05
CA GLY A 47 -6.60 11.34 5.21
C GLY A 47 -5.44 12.31 5.42
N LEU A 48 -4.20 11.84 5.30
CA LEU A 48 -3.01 12.68 5.39
C LEU A 48 -2.96 13.72 4.27
N THR A 49 -3.34 13.35 3.04
CA THR A 49 -3.47 14.27 1.91
C THR A 49 -4.53 15.34 2.19
N CYS A 50 -5.73 14.93 2.65
CA CYS A 50 -6.77 15.88 3.06
C CYS A 50 -6.25 16.84 4.12
N ALA A 51 -5.67 16.34 5.21
CA ALA A 51 -5.15 17.18 6.28
C ALA A 51 -4.11 18.18 5.78
N TYR A 52 -3.19 17.74 4.91
CA TYR A 52 -2.13 18.59 4.38
C TYR A 52 -2.64 19.75 3.54
N TYR A 53 -3.61 19.53 2.68
CA TYR A 53 -4.14 20.60 1.82
C TYR A 53 -5.24 21.44 2.49
N LEU A 54 -5.83 20.97 3.60
CA LEU A 54 -6.80 21.71 4.40
C LEU A 54 -6.15 22.56 5.51
N LYS A 55 -4.92 22.24 5.94
CA LYS A 55 -4.26 22.81 7.13
C LYS A 55 -4.17 24.32 7.19
N ASP A 56 -4.17 25.00 6.04
CA ASP A 56 -4.01 26.46 5.95
C ASP A 56 -5.36 27.20 5.91
N SER A 57 -6.47 26.48 5.63
CA SER A 57 -7.81 27.03 5.50
C SER A 57 -8.81 26.53 6.55
N HIS A 58 -8.50 25.39 7.22
CA HIS A 58 -9.38 24.74 8.20
C HIS A 58 -8.63 24.40 9.49
N ALA A 59 -9.35 24.41 10.61
CA ALA A 59 -8.85 23.85 11.87
C ALA A 59 -9.01 22.32 11.83
N VAL A 60 -7.94 21.63 11.45
CA VAL A 60 -7.97 20.18 11.21
C VAL A 60 -7.72 19.41 12.49
N THR A 61 -8.57 18.41 12.78
CA THR A 61 -8.36 17.38 13.80
C THR A 61 -8.39 16.01 13.15
N MET A 62 -7.36 15.22 13.35
CA MET A 62 -7.25 13.87 12.79
C MET A 62 -7.36 12.81 13.89
N PHE A 63 -8.12 11.73 13.64
CA PHE A 63 -8.28 10.58 14.51
C PHE A 63 -7.74 9.32 13.84
N GLU A 64 -6.84 8.62 14.53
CA GLU A 64 -6.29 7.32 14.12
C GLU A 64 -6.49 6.28 15.22
N SER A 65 -7.04 5.13 14.83
CA SER A 65 -7.30 4.02 15.76
C SER A 65 -6.04 3.23 16.14
N ASN A 66 -5.06 3.17 15.22
CA ASN A 66 -3.78 2.50 15.45
C ASN A 66 -2.84 3.37 16.29
N ASP A 67 -1.76 2.75 16.76
CA ASP A 67 -0.67 3.40 17.48
C ASP A 67 0.36 4.08 16.54
N TYR A 68 0.13 4.05 15.23
CA TYR A 68 0.96 4.69 14.20
C TYR A 68 0.11 5.39 13.13
N LEU A 69 0.71 6.37 12.45
CA LEU A 69 0.09 7.10 11.34
C LEU A 69 0.59 6.54 10.01
N GLY A 70 -0.25 6.57 8.96
CA GLY A 70 0.12 6.18 7.61
C GLY A 70 -0.75 5.05 7.02
N GLY A 71 -1.49 4.31 7.82
CA GLY A 71 -2.32 3.20 7.35
C GLY A 71 -1.47 2.11 6.66
N HIS A 72 -1.67 1.88 5.35
CA HIS A 72 -0.86 0.94 4.55
C HIS A 72 0.59 1.41 4.30
N VAL A 73 0.96 2.61 4.71
CA VAL A 73 2.36 3.05 4.78
C VAL A 73 2.95 2.58 6.10
N ASN A 74 3.51 1.41 6.06
CA ASN A 74 4.02 0.74 7.24
C ASN A 74 5.46 0.26 7.00
N THR A 75 6.42 1.14 7.33
CA THR A 75 7.85 0.86 7.25
C THR A 75 8.35 0.37 8.60
N LEU A 76 8.93 -0.82 8.63
CA LEU A 76 9.52 -1.43 9.81
C LEU A 76 11.03 -1.16 9.86
N ASP A 77 11.52 -0.64 10.98
CA ASP A 77 12.96 -0.52 11.24
C ASP A 77 13.49 -1.83 11.82
N VAL A 78 14.13 -2.64 10.98
CA VAL A 78 14.72 -3.91 11.35
C VAL A 78 16.17 -3.69 11.79
N THR A 79 16.51 -4.22 12.96
CA THR A 79 17.89 -4.23 13.47
C THR A 79 18.33 -5.67 13.70
N VAL A 80 19.29 -6.13 12.91
CA VAL A 80 19.88 -7.47 13.04
C VAL A 80 21.26 -7.35 13.65
N THR A 81 21.48 -8.07 14.75
CA THR A 81 22.78 -8.11 15.42
C THR A 81 23.36 -9.52 15.31
N GLU A 82 24.44 -9.66 14.56
CA GLU A 82 25.16 -10.91 14.40
C GLU A 82 26.40 -10.98 15.32
N ARG A 83 26.54 -12.07 16.04
CA ARG A 83 27.80 -12.43 16.69
C ARG A 83 28.53 -13.40 15.76
N SER A 84 29.59 -12.93 15.13
CA SER A 84 30.45 -13.81 14.32
C SER A 84 31.48 -14.50 15.22
N PRO A 85 31.56 -15.83 15.24
CA PRO A 85 32.59 -16.54 15.99
C PRO A 85 33.99 -16.31 15.41
N PHE A 86 34.10 -15.80 14.16
CA PHE A 86 35.36 -15.57 13.45
C PHE A 86 35.80 -14.08 13.43
N LYS A 87 34.92 -13.15 13.90
CA LYS A 87 35.26 -11.73 14.09
C LYS A 87 35.15 -11.44 15.57
N ASN A 88 35.92 -10.48 16.05
CA ASN A 88 36.02 -10.06 17.44
C ASN A 88 34.68 -10.28 18.20
N PRO A 89 34.59 -11.26 19.12
CA PRO A 89 33.34 -11.63 19.79
C PRO A 89 32.76 -10.48 20.64
N PHE A 90 33.56 -9.44 20.92
CA PHE A 90 33.16 -8.26 21.68
C PHE A 90 32.57 -7.14 20.82
N LYS A 91 32.58 -7.26 19.48
CA LYS A 91 32.02 -6.24 18.59
C LYS A 91 31.03 -6.88 17.60
N PRO A 92 29.76 -7.07 17.99
CA PRO A 92 28.75 -7.59 17.08
C PRO A 92 28.56 -6.64 15.90
N SER A 93 28.40 -7.19 14.70
CA SER A 93 28.00 -6.40 13.54
C SER A 93 26.48 -6.15 13.61
N THR A 94 26.09 -4.89 13.55
CA THR A 94 24.68 -4.48 13.56
C THR A 94 24.29 -3.96 12.19
N GLU A 95 23.28 -4.58 11.58
CA GLU A 95 22.65 -4.11 10.35
C GLU A 95 21.31 -3.44 10.71
N LYS A 96 21.07 -2.25 10.15
CA LYS A 96 19.80 -1.52 10.30
C LYS A 96 19.21 -1.27 8.92
N VAL A 97 17.98 -1.70 8.71
CA VAL A 97 17.28 -1.61 7.42
C VAL A 97 15.84 -1.16 7.66
N ALA A 98 15.39 -0.18 6.89
CA ALA A 98 13.98 0.21 6.85
C ALA A 98 13.32 -0.56 5.70
N ILE A 99 12.21 -1.26 5.98
CA ILE A 99 11.54 -2.15 5.03
C ILE A 99 10.05 -1.85 5.03
N ASP A 100 9.49 -1.58 3.87
CA ASP A 100 8.06 -1.36 3.68
C ASP A 100 7.31 -2.70 3.61
N THR A 101 6.17 -2.79 4.29
CA THR A 101 5.35 -3.99 4.30
C THR A 101 3.99 -3.82 3.60
N GLY A 102 3.64 -2.57 3.23
CA GLY A 102 2.40 -2.26 2.54
C GLY A 102 2.66 -1.49 1.24
N PHE A 103 2.63 -0.16 1.26
CA PHE A 103 2.97 0.64 0.07
C PHE A 103 4.49 0.70 -0.13
N ILE A 104 4.98 0.34 -1.33
CA ILE A 104 6.41 0.17 -1.61
C ILE A 104 6.87 0.98 -2.83
N VAL A 105 6.13 0.89 -3.95
CA VAL A 105 6.58 1.41 -5.26
C VAL A 105 5.53 2.26 -5.96
N PHE A 106 6.00 3.19 -6.80
CA PHE A 106 5.20 4.05 -7.66
C PHE A 106 5.96 4.31 -8.98
N ASN A 107 5.31 4.94 -9.97
CA ASN A 107 5.95 5.26 -11.24
C ASN A 107 5.54 6.65 -11.74
N GLU A 108 6.31 7.19 -12.70
CA GLU A 108 6.09 8.54 -13.23
C GLU A 108 4.81 8.69 -14.04
N ARG A 109 4.31 7.60 -14.62
CA ARG A 109 3.16 7.65 -15.54
C ARG A 109 1.83 7.73 -14.82
N THR A 110 1.69 6.96 -13.73
CA THR A 110 0.40 6.74 -13.08
C THR A 110 0.29 7.34 -11.67
N TYR A 111 1.35 8.03 -11.17
CA TYR A 111 1.37 8.65 -9.84
C TYR A 111 1.68 10.16 -9.86
N PRO A 112 1.04 10.98 -10.74
CA PRO A 112 1.40 12.38 -10.88
C PRO A 112 1.09 13.22 -9.62
N ASN A 113 -0.02 12.96 -8.92
CA ASN A 113 -0.40 13.70 -7.73
C ASN A 113 0.48 13.31 -6.52
N PHE A 114 0.82 12.05 -6.40
CA PHE A 114 1.74 11.57 -5.36
C PHE A 114 3.16 12.14 -5.57
N ILE A 115 3.67 12.17 -6.81
CA ILE A 115 4.97 12.77 -7.13
C ILE A 115 4.98 14.26 -6.80
N ARG A 116 3.90 15.00 -7.13
CA ARG A 116 3.74 16.40 -6.74
C ARG A 116 3.81 16.55 -5.21
N LEU A 117 3.10 15.72 -4.47
CA LEU A 117 3.13 15.72 -3.00
C LEU A 117 4.55 15.47 -2.46
N LEU A 118 5.28 14.50 -3.02
CA LEU A 118 6.68 14.23 -2.65
C LEU A 118 7.60 15.43 -2.93
N ASP A 119 7.38 16.12 -4.05
CA ASP A 119 8.15 17.32 -4.42
C ASP A 119 7.89 18.46 -3.43
N GLU A 120 6.63 18.75 -3.09
CA GLU A 120 6.25 19.75 -2.10
C GLU A 120 6.85 19.45 -0.71
N LEU A 121 6.93 18.18 -0.35
CA LEU A 121 7.52 17.72 0.91
C LEU A 121 9.04 17.62 0.88
N ASN A 122 9.69 17.73 -0.30
CA ASN A 122 11.11 17.49 -0.55
C ASN A 122 11.58 16.08 -0.11
N VAL A 123 10.76 15.05 -0.36
CA VAL A 123 11.06 13.66 -0.01
C VAL A 123 11.74 12.96 -1.18
N PRO A 124 13.00 12.48 -1.02
CA PRO A 124 13.74 11.85 -2.10
C PRO A 124 13.27 10.42 -2.37
N PHE A 125 13.36 10.02 -3.64
CA PHE A 125 13.09 8.67 -4.08
C PHE A 125 14.16 8.16 -5.07
N GLN A 126 14.22 6.86 -5.27
CA GLN A 126 15.19 6.20 -6.13
C GLN A 126 14.52 5.20 -7.06
N LYS A 127 15.24 4.83 -8.14
CA LYS A 127 14.74 3.81 -9.09
C LYS A 127 14.58 2.47 -8.38
N ALA A 128 13.42 1.84 -8.57
CA ALA A 128 13.11 0.48 -8.16
C ALA A 128 13.21 -0.48 -9.36
N GLU A 129 13.48 -1.74 -9.08
CA GLU A 129 13.36 -2.80 -10.08
C GLU A 129 12.00 -3.47 -9.94
N MET A 130 11.20 -3.45 -11.01
CA MET A 130 9.91 -4.12 -11.06
C MET A 130 10.02 -5.32 -11.99
N SER A 131 10.10 -6.49 -11.40
CA SER A 131 10.19 -7.78 -12.09
C SER A 131 9.19 -8.77 -11.47
N PHE A 132 8.73 -9.72 -12.28
CA PHE A 132 7.72 -10.69 -11.89
C PHE A 132 8.14 -12.11 -12.27
N SER A 133 8.05 -13.02 -11.32
CA SER A 133 8.33 -14.44 -11.53
C SER A 133 7.16 -15.32 -11.09
N VAL A 134 7.07 -16.49 -11.71
CA VAL A 134 6.13 -17.53 -11.33
C VAL A 134 6.88 -18.82 -11.08
N LYS A 135 6.56 -19.47 -9.96
CA LYS A 135 7.00 -20.82 -9.58
C LYS A 135 5.75 -21.70 -9.48
N ASN A 136 5.64 -22.69 -10.35
CA ASN A 136 4.58 -23.69 -10.28
C ASN A 136 5.20 -25.06 -9.95
N THR A 137 4.99 -25.53 -8.73
CA THR A 137 5.59 -26.77 -8.22
C THR A 137 4.96 -28.04 -8.80
N TYR A 138 3.69 -27.96 -9.28
CA TYR A 138 2.99 -29.10 -9.90
C TYR A 138 3.65 -29.60 -11.16
N ILE A 139 4.04 -28.65 -12.05
CA ILE A 139 4.55 -28.94 -13.37
C ILE A 139 6.04 -28.63 -13.47
N ASN A 140 6.71 -28.34 -12.33
CA ASN A 140 8.11 -27.93 -12.27
C ASN A 140 8.44 -26.81 -13.26
N PHE A 141 7.65 -25.72 -13.20
CA PHE A 141 7.73 -24.60 -14.13
C PHE A 141 8.10 -23.32 -13.38
N GLU A 142 9.23 -22.71 -13.78
CA GLU A 142 9.70 -21.46 -13.21
C GLU A 142 10.20 -20.53 -14.32
N TYR A 143 9.82 -19.26 -14.26
CA TYR A 143 10.36 -18.22 -15.13
C TYR A 143 10.29 -16.84 -14.46
N ASN A 144 11.11 -15.90 -14.96
CA ASN A 144 11.05 -14.48 -14.62
C ASN A 144 11.02 -13.68 -15.94
N GLY A 145 9.98 -12.87 -16.14
CA GLY A 145 9.75 -12.11 -17.36
C GLY A 145 10.60 -10.84 -17.53
N HIS A 146 11.64 -10.63 -16.69
CA HIS A 146 12.42 -9.39 -16.70
C HIS A 146 13.41 -9.30 -17.88
N THR A 147 14.15 -10.37 -18.11
CA THR A 147 15.14 -10.47 -19.22
C THR A 147 14.99 -11.79 -19.96
N LEU A 148 15.53 -11.88 -21.19
CA LEU A 148 15.57 -13.16 -21.91
C LEU A 148 16.34 -14.22 -21.11
N ASN A 149 17.41 -13.85 -20.44
CA ASN A 149 18.20 -14.78 -19.62
C ASN A 149 17.38 -15.35 -18.45
N SER A 150 16.61 -14.52 -17.74
CA SER A 150 15.75 -14.95 -16.65
C SER A 150 14.46 -15.65 -17.15
N LEU A 151 13.94 -15.30 -18.30
CA LEU A 151 12.83 -15.99 -18.95
C LEU A 151 13.16 -17.47 -19.22
N PHE A 152 14.38 -17.72 -19.69
CA PHE A 152 14.92 -19.05 -19.92
C PHE A 152 15.80 -19.56 -18.76
N SER A 153 15.49 -19.21 -17.52
CA SER A 153 16.20 -19.69 -16.32
C SER A 153 16.21 -21.21 -16.22
N GLN A 154 15.14 -21.87 -16.64
CA GLN A 154 15.09 -23.29 -16.93
C GLN A 154 15.49 -23.51 -18.39
N ARG A 155 16.76 -23.77 -18.69
CA ARG A 155 17.34 -23.86 -20.05
C ARG A 155 16.60 -24.82 -20.98
N ARG A 156 15.95 -25.86 -20.46
CA ARG A 156 15.09 -26.77 -21.22
C ARG A 156 13.95 -26.05 -21.98
N HIS A 157 13.52 -24.89 -21.52
CA HIS A 157 12.44 -24.11 -22.12
C HIS A 157 12.84 -23.56 -23.52
N VAL A 158 14.14 -23.39 -23.79
CA VAL A 158 14.65 -22.96 -25.11
C VAL A 158 14.22 -23.93 -26.22
N LEU A 159 14.20 -25.24 -25.93
CA LEU A 159 13.84 -26.30 -26.86
C LEU A 159 12.37 -26.76 -26.72
N SER A 160 11.56 -26.10 -25.90
CA SER A 160 10.16 -26.47 -25.64
C SER A 160 9.18 -25.73 -26.53
N PRO A 161 8.52 -26.38 -27.52
CA PRO A 161 7.47 -25.74 -28.31
C PRO A 161 6.32 -25.19 -27.46
N ARG A 162 5.96 -25.90 -26.39
CA ARG A 162 4.94 -25.50 -25.42
C ARG A 162 5.30 -24.19 -24.72
N PHE A 163 6.58 -23.97 -24.39
CA PHE A 163 7.03 -22.72 -23.79
C PHE A 163 7.02 -21.56 -24.78
N TRP A 164 7.41 -21.80 -26.03
CA TRP A 164 7.31 -20.78 -27.08
C TRP A 164 5.86 -20.41 -27.38
N GLN A 165 4.93 -21.36 -27.38
CA GLN A 165 3.49 -21.07 -27.48
C GLN A 165 3.02 -20.21 -26.32
N PHE A 166 3.46 -20.49 -25.09
CA PHE A 166 3.18 -19.67 -23.92
C PHE A 166 3.65 -18.21 -24.11
N VAL A 167 4.88 -18.01 -24.57
CA VAL A 167 5.42 -16.65 -24.85
C VAL A 167 4.64 -15.96 -25.97
N GLN A 168 4.29 -16.67 -27.03
CA GLN A 168 3.48 -16.12 -28.12
C GLN A 168 2.09 -15.70 -27.65
N GLN A 169 1.47 -16.46 -26.76
CA GLN A 169 0.16 -16.09 -26.19
C GLN A 169 0.24 -14.84 -25.29
N ILE A 170 1.33 -14.62 -24.56
CA ILE A 170 1.56 -13.36 -23.85
C ILE A 170 1.59 -12.17 -24.83
N LEU A 171 2.38 -12.28 -25.90
CA LEU A 171 2.49 -11.21 -26.91
C LEU A 171 1.17 -10.97 -27.66
N ARG A 172 0.45 -12.04 -27.97
CA ARG A 172 -0.88 -12.00 -28.59
C ARG A 172 -1.87 -11.28 -27.69
N PHE A 173 -1.95 -11.68 -26.42
CA PHE A 173 -2.85 -11.09 -25.42
C PHE A 173 -2.59 -9.58 -25.26
N ASN A 174 -1.33 -9.18 -25.12
CA ASN A 174 -0.97 -7.78 -24.98
C ASN A 174 -1.46 -6.95 -26.18
N ARG A 175 -1.28 -7.46 -27.40
CA ARG A 175 -1.73 -6.78 -28.62
C ARG A 175 -3.26 -6.72 -28.71
N GLU A 176 -3.95 -7.83 -28.44
CA GLU A 176 -5.41 -7.91 -28.52
C GLU A 176 -6.08 -7.02 -27.46
N THR A 177 -5.53 -6.98 -26.25
CA THR A 177 -6.04 -6.10 -25.19
C THR A 177 -5.88 -4.62 -25.55
N LYS A 178 -4.78 -4.21 -26.17
CA LYS A 178 -4.61 -2.84 -26.66
C LYS A 178 -5.61 -2.51 -27.78
N SER A 179 -5.86 -3.44 -28.69
CA SER A 179 -6.87 -3.27 -29.74
C SER A 179 -8.28 -3.18 -29.15
N LEU A 180 -8.60 -3.99 -28.13
CA LEU A 180 -9.86 -3.90 -27.38
C LEU A 180 -10.09 -2.49 -26.80
N LEU A 181 -9.06 -1.92 -26.18
CA LEU A 181 -9.15 -0.56 -25.63
C LEU A 181 -9.32 0.51 -26.71
N ALA A 182 -8.63 0.38 -27.84
CA ALA A 182 -8.80 1.29 -28.97
C ALA A 182 -10.22 1.22 -29.55
N ASN A 183 -10.74 0.01 -29.73
CA ASN A 183 -12.11 -0.23 -30.20
C ASN A 183 -13.15 0.32 -29.23
N PHE A 184 -12.96 0.11 -27.92
CA PHE A 184 -13.85 0.64 -26.89
C PHE A 184 -13.94 2.18 -26.93
N ARG A 185 -12.82 2.88 -27.18
CA ARG A 185 -12.80 4.35 -27.28
C ARG A 185 -13.57 4.88 -28.50
N GLN A 186 -13.69 4.08 -29.55
CA GLN A 186 -14.37 4.41 -30.81
C GLN A 186 -15.82 3.88 -30.86
N ALA A 187 -16.18 2.97 -29.98
CA ALA A 187 -17.48 2.31 -29.94
C ALA A 187 -18.61 3.27 -29.52
N ASP A 188 -19.81 3.02 -30.03
CA ASP A 188 -21.02 3.71 -29.57
C ASP A 188 -21.39 3.30 -28.11
N LYS A 189 -22.35 4.03 -27.51
CA LYS A 189 -22.75 3.81 -26.12
C LYS A 189 -23.30 2.38 -25.85
N MET A 190 -23.96 1.77 -26.83
CA MET A 190 -24.52 0.43 -26.69
C MET A 190 -23.41 -0.63 -26.70
N GLN A 191 -22.45 -0.50 -27.61
CA GLN A 191 -21.26 -1.35 -27.69
C GLN A 191 -20.38 -1.18 -26.45
N GLN A 192 -20.18 0.06 -25.99
CA GLN A 192 -19.45 0.34 -24.75
C GLN A 192 -20.12 -0.33 -23.53
N ALA A 193 -21.44 -0.27 -23.45
CA ALA A 193 -22.20 -0.92 -22.39
C ALA A 193 -22.05 -2.45 -22.43
N ALA A 194 -22.10 -3.06 -23.60
CA ALA A 194 -21.91 -4.51 -23.78
C ALA A 194 -20.50 -4.96 -23.37
N LEU A 195 -19.46 -4.26 -23.83
CA LEU A 195 -18.06 -4.54 -23.48
C LEU A 195 -17.81 -4.37 -21.96
N SER A 196 -18.51 -3.42 -21.34
CA SER A 196 -18.39 -3.17 -19.89
C SER A 196 -18.99 -4.30 -19.02
N GLN A 197 -19.78 -5.21 -19.59
CA GLN A 197 -20.32 -6.37 -18.88
C GLN A 197 -19.41 -7.61 -18.96
N GLN A 198 -18.45 -7.61 -19.88
CA GLN A 198 -17.59 -8.77 -20.13
C GLN A 198 -16.57 -8.96 -18.99
N THR A 199 -16.42 -10.21 -18.55
CA THR A 199 -15.38 -10.59 -17.58
C THR A 199 -14.09 -11.04 -18.29
N LEU A 200 -13.00 -11.08 -17.53
CA LEU A 200 -11.73 -11.61 -18.01
C LEU A 200 -11.86 -13.10 -18.37
N GLY A 201 -12.62 -13.89 -17.61
CA GLY A 201 -12.89 -15.30 -17.89
C GLY A 201 -13.60 -15.50 -19.21
N ASP A 202 -14.70 -14.76 -19.46
CA ASP A 202 -15.46 -14.82 -20.72
C ASP A 202 -14.56 -14.51 -21.93
N TYR A 203 -13.69 -13.51 -21.79
CA TYR A 203 -12.74 -13.15 -22.84
C TYR A 203 -11.73 -14.27 -23.11
N LEU A 204 -11.15 -14.86 -22.07
CA LEU A 204 -10.16 -15.92 -22.21
C LEU A 204 -10.74 -17.19 -22.83
N ASP A 205 -11.99 -17.52 -22.49
CA ASP A 205 -12.66 -18.73 -22.98
C ASP A 205 -13.11 -18.55 -24.45
N SER A 206 -13.50 -17.32 -24.86
CA SER A 206 -13.89 -17.02 -26.23
C SER A 206 -12.73 -16.84 -27.20
N HIS A 207 -11.48 -16.72 -26.74
CA HIS A 207 -10.29 -16.42 -27.56
C HIS A 207 -9.23 -17.53 -27.59
N ASP A 208 -9.57 -18.75 -27.18
CA ASP A 208 -8.70 -19.92 -27.27
C ASP A 208 -7.31 -19.75 -26.63
N TYR A 209 -7.26 -19.17 -25.44
CA TYR A 209 -6.02 -19.10 -24.68
C TYR A 209 -5.76 -20.42 -23.93
N GLY A 210 -4.53 -20.94 -24.09
CA GLY A 210 -4.13 -22.22 -23.46
C GLY A 210 -4.00 -22.12 -21.93
N GLU A 211 -4.22 -23.25 -21.26
CA GLU A 211 -4.18 -23.34 -19.80
C GLU A 211 -2.83 -22.90 -19.20
N LEU A 212 -1.70 -23.15 -19.90
CA LEU A 212 -0.39 -22.73 -19.41
C LEU A 212 -0.29 -21.20 -19.28
N PHE A 213 -0.87 -20.47 -20.25
CA PHE A 213 -0.94 -19.01 -20.24
C PHE A 213 -1.91 -18.51 -19.15
N LYS A 214 -3.12 -19.06 -19.10
CA LYS A 214 -4.12 -18.66 -18.11
C LYS A 214 -3.59 -18.84 -16.68
N THR A 215 -3.07 -20.03 -16.37
CA THR A 215 -2.69 -20.40 -15.00
C THR A 215 -1.30 -19.92 -14.57
N ASN A 216 -0.35 -19.69 -15.48
CA ASN A 216 1.02 -19.34 -15.12
C ASN A 216 1.45 -17.93 -15.53
N TYR A 217 0.57 -17.14 -16.14
CA TYR A 217 0.85 -15.74 -16.44
C TYR A 217 -0.29 -14.82 -16.02
N LEU A 218 -1.47 -14.95 -16.62
CA LEU A 218 -2.50 -13.94 -16.48
C LEU A 218 -3.15 -13.94 -15.10
N VAL A 219 -3.63 -15.10 -14.65
CA VAL A 219 -4.24 -15.23 -13.31
C VAL A 219 -3.26 -14.88 -12.19
N PRO A 220 -2.00 -15.37 -12.20
CA PRO A 220 -0.97 -14.90 -11.26
C PRO A 220 -0.76 -13.38 -11.23
N MET A 221 -0.75 -12.74 -12.40
CA MET A 221 -0.60 -11.27 -12.48
C MET A 221 -1.77 -10.53 -11.84
N VAL A 222 -3.00 -10.92 -12.16
CA VAL A 222 -4.23 -10.32 -11.58
C VAL A 222 -4.26 -10.56 -10.08
N SER A 223 -4.03 -11.80 -9.66
CA SER A 223 -4.04 -12.19 -8.24
C SER A 223 -2.96 -11.46 -7.42
N ALA A 224 -1.79 -11.25 -8.00
CA ALA A 224 -0.71 -10.52 -7.34
C ALA A 224 -1.02 -9.04 -7.14
N ILE A 225 -1.69 -8.41 -8.10
CA ILE A 225 -2.00 -6.97 -8.07
C ILE A 225 -3.13 -6.67 -7.09
N TRP A 226 -4.19 -7.48 -7.08
CA TRP A 226 -5.40 -7.23 -6.28
C TRP A 226 -5.59 -8.20 -5.10
N SER A 227 -4.61 -9.06 -4.82
CA SER A 227 -4.64 -10.02 -3.70
C SER A 227 -5.89 -10.92 -3.70
N MET A 228 -6.36 -11.31 -4.90
CA MET A 228 -7.59 -12.11 -5.08
C MET A 228 -7.29 -13.55 -5.51
N GLY A 229 -8.22 -14.47 -5.23
CA GLY A 229 -8.13 -15.87 -5.65
C GLY A 229 -8.27 -16.06 -7.16
N MET A 230 -7.96 -17.28 -7.64
CA MET A 230 -8.00 -17.59 -9.08
C MET A 230 -9.40 -17.44 -9.69
N ASP A 231 -10.45 -17.85 -8.97
CA ASP A 231 -11.82 -17.77 -9.48
C ASP A 231 -12.35 -16.33 -9.50
N ASP A 232 -11.92 -15.51 -8.52
CA ASP A 232 -12.26 -14.08 -8.51
C ASP A 232 -11.57 -13.35 -9.68
N ALA A 233 -10.34 -13.73 -10.00
CA ALA A 233 -9.60 -13.17 -11.14
C ALA A 233 -10.32 -13.40 -12.47
N LYS A 234 -11.01 -14.54 -12.64
CA LYS A 234 -11.83 -14.80 -13.84
C LYS A 234 -13.07 -13.92 -13.92
N ARG A 235 -13.70 -13.63 -12.77
CA ARG A 235 -14.88 -12.74 -12.69
C ARG A 235 -14.53 -11.24 -12.77
N PHE A 236 -13.25 -10.92 -12.85
CA PHE A 236 -12.78 -9.55 -12.89
C PHE A 236 -13.26 -8.80 -14.15
N PRO A 237 -13.74 -7.54 -14.04
CA PRO A 237 -14.22 -6.78 -15.20
C PRO A 237 -13.13 -6.55 -16.23
N LEU A 238 -13.32 -7.03 -17.45
CA LEU A 238 -12.32 -7.01 -18.54
C LEU A 238 -11.79 -5.61 -18.83
N LEU A 239 -12.68 -4.63 -18.99
CA LEU A 239 -12.26 -3.27 -19.32
C LEU A 239 -11.47 -2.60 -18.19
N PHE A 240 -11.86 -2.81 -16.95
CA PHE A 240 -11.13 -2.30 -15.80
C PHE A 240 -9.71 -2.89 -15.78
N PHE A 241 -9.60 -4.21 -15.96
CA PHE A 241 -8.33 -4.90 -16.10
C PHE A 241 -7.49 -4.32 -17.25
N ALA A 242 -8.06 -4.22 -18.46
CA ALA A 242 -7.35 -3.77 -19.64
C ALA A 242 -6.82 -2.33 -19.51
N GLN A 243 -7.65 -1.41 -18.99
CA GLN A 243 -7.26 -0.02 -18.72
C GLN A 243 -6.14 0.07 -17.70
N PHE A 244 -6.23 -0.72 -16.63
CA PHE A 244 -5.19 -0.76 -15.62
C PHE A 244 -3.85 -1.25 -16.17
N PHE A 245 -3.85 -2.36 -16.92
CA PHE A 245 -2.65 -2.93 -17.51
C PHE A 245 -2.01 -1.98 -18.53
N ASP A 246 -2.82 -1.29 -19.34
CA ASP A 246 -2.35 -0.29 -20.32
C ASP A 246 -1.73 0.92 -19.60
N ASN A 247 -2.41 1.48 -18.61
CA ASN A 247 -1.95 2.64 -17.85
C ASN A 247 -0.61 2.36 -17.13
N HIS A 248 -0.44 1.16 -16.57
CA HIS A 248 0.78 0.76 -15.87
C HIS A 248 1.87 0.19 -16.78
N GLY A 249 1.67 0.19 -18.10
CA GLY A 249 2.62 -0.34 -19.06
C GLY A 249 2.88 -1.85 -18.96
N LEU A 250 1.93 -2.59 -18.36
CA LEU A 250 2.03 -4.05 -18.20
C LEU A 250 1.75 -4.80 -19.52
N LEU A 251 1.08 -4.14 -20.48
CA LEU A 251 0.91 -4.63 -21.84
C LEU A 251 2.10 -4.30 -22.76
N ASP A 252 3.09 -3.57 -22.25
CA ASP A 252 4.29 -3.18 -23.01
C ASP A 252 5.43 -4.16 -22.78
N VAL A 253 6.11 -4.54 -23.87
CA VAL A 253 7.38 -5.29 -23.80
C VAL A 253 8.55 -4.31 -23.69
N VAL A 254 8.45 -3.18 -24.38
CA VAL A 254 9.41 -2.07 -24.39
C VAL A 254 8.73 -0.79 -23.90
N ASN A 255 9.50 0.21 -23.49
CA ASN A 255 8.98 1.50 -22.99
C ASN A 255 8.08 1.38 -21.74
N ARG A 256 8.38 0.43 -20.88
CA ARG A 256 7.73 0.32 -19.57
C ARG A 256 8.04 1.56 -18.71
N PRO A 257 7.10 2.04 -17.87
CA PRO A 257 7.37 3.13 -16.95
C PRO A 257 8.51 2.78 -16.00
N GLN A 258 9.32 3.76 -15.64
CA GLN A 258 10.31 3.58 -14.59
C GLN A 258 9.60 3.58 -13.24
N TRP A 259 9.82 2.53 -12.46
CA TRP A 259 9.33 2.43 -11.10
C TRP A 259 10.33 3.03 -10.11
N PHE A 260 9.81 3.55 -9.02
CA PHE A 260 10.56 4.19 -7.94
C PHE A 260 10.12 3.68 -6.58
N THR A 261 10.99 3.83 -5.60
CA THR A 261 10.74 3.60 -4.17
C THR A 261 11.32 4.75 -3.36
N LEU A 262 10.80 4.96 -2.16
CA LEU A 262 11.25 6.05 -1.30
C LEU A 262 12.56 5.70 -0.58
N VAL A 263 13.50 6.63 -0.56
CA VAL A 263 14.77 6.44 0.14
C VAL A 263 14.54 6.41 1.65
N GLY A 264 14.84 5.27 2.29
CA GLY A 264 14.60 5.07 3.73
C GLY A 264 13.17 4.62 4.07
N GLY A 265 12.42 4.15 3.06
CA GLY A 265 11.06 3.62 3.18
C GLY A 265 9.97 4.68 3.12
N SER A 266 8.76 4.22 2.91
CA SER A 266 7.58 5.08 2.68
C SER A 266 7.19 5.93 3.89
N LYS A 267 7.57 5.55 5.10
CA LYS A 267 7.40 6.39 6.31
C LYS A 267 8.01 7.79 6.19
N GLN A 268 8.99 8.00 5.29
CA GLN A 268 9.67 9.30 5.16
C GLN A 268 8.71 10.41 4.74
N TYR A 269 7.81 10.13 3.79
CA TYR A 269 6.83 11.15 3.39
C TYR A 269 5.74 11.34 4.46
N VAL A 270 5.34 10.28 5.17
CA VAL A 270 4.41 10.39 6.30
C VAL A 270 5.00 11.27 7.40
N ASN A 271 6.26 11.08 7.78
CA ASN A 271 6.96 11.92 8.76
C ASN A 271 7.05 13.38 8.30
N ALA A 272 7.30 13.62 7.01
CA ALA A 272 7.32 14.96 6.45
C ALA A 272 5.93 15.62 6.52
N LEU A 273 4.87 14.91 6.19
CA LEU A 273 3.48 15.37 6.34
C LEU A 273 3.15 15.71 7.79
N ILE A 274 3.42 14.80 8.72
CA ILE A 274 3.19 15.01 10.16
C ILE A 274 3.90 16.28 10.65
N THR A 275 5.16 16.47 10.24
CA THR A 275 5.93 17.67 10.60
C THR A 275 5.24 18.94 10.11
N ARG A 276 4.73 18.95 8.88
CA ARG A 276 4.01 20.12 8.32
C ARG A 276 2.66 20.33 9.01
N LEU A 277 1.93 19.25 9.30
CA LEU A 277 0.63 19.30 9.97
C LEU A 277 0.75 19.84 11.40
N VAL A 278 1.71 19.34 12.17
CA VAL A 278 1.98 19.83 13.54
C VAL A 278 2.40 21.30 13.52
N ALA A 279 3.25 21.71 12.59
CA ALA A 279 3.66 23.11 12.45
C ALA A 279 2.49 24.04 12.10
N ALA A 280 1.46 23.55 11.38
CA ALA A 280 0.24 24.28 11.05
C ALA A 280 -0.82 24.25 12.17
N GLY A 281 -0.56 23.56 13.30
CA GLY A 281 -1.50 23.48 14.43
C GLY A 281 -2.56 22.39 14.31
N THR A 282 -2.40 21.42 13.41
CA THR A 282 -3.30 20.25 13.32
C THR A 282 -3.25 19.43 14.60
N THR A 283 -4.43 19.09 15.14
CA THR A 283 -4.55 18.18 16.29
C THR A 283 -4.53 16.72 15.81
N LEU A 284 -3.63 15.91 16.35
CA LEU A 284 -3.48 14.49 16.01
C LEU A 284 -3.84 13.61 17.21
N TYR A 285 -4.92 12.84 17.12
CA TYR A 285 -5.33 11.83 18.07
C TYR A 285 -4.91 10.45 17.56
N ILE A 286 -3.81 9.91 18.12
CA ILE A 286 -3.27 8.58 17.80
C ILE A 286 -3.76 7.60 18.87
N ASN A 287 -3.93 6.31 18.50
CA ASN A 287 -4.50 5.28 19.37
C ASN A 287 -5.85 5.73 19.96
N THR A 288 -6.67 6.35 19.12
CA THR A 288 -7.92 7.01 19.50
C THR A 288 -9.04 6.58 18.55
N PRO A 289 -9.65 5.40 18.78
CA PRO A 289 -10.72 4.90 17.95
C PRO A 289 -11.99 5.74 18.12
N VAL A 290 -12.49 6.26 17.00
CA VAL A 290 -13.83 6.87 16.90
C VAL A 290 -14.88 5.77 17.11
N GLN A 291 -15.89 6.06 17.89
CA GLN A 291 -16.97 5.13 18.23
C GLN A 291 -18.25 5.42 17.47
N SER A 292 -18.57 6.70 17.28
CA SER A 292 -19.80 7.12 16.65
C SER A 292 -19.66 8.52 16.04
N VAL A 293 -20.33 8.72 14.92
CA VAL A 293 -20.47 10.02 14.23
C VAL A 293 -21.95 10.29 14.03
N ARG A 294 -22.42 11.40 14.56
CA ARG A 294 -23.81 11.85 14.43
C ARG A 294 -23.85 13.23 13.80
N ARG A 295 -24.61 13.35 12.73
CA ARG A 295 -24.78 14.61 12.00
C ARG A 295 -25.97 15.38 12.54
N GLY A 296 -25.77 16.63 12.83
CA GLY A 296 -26.78 17.60 13.24
C GLY A 296 -27.12 18.59 12.13
N LYS A 297 -27.94 19.58 12.48
CA LYS A 297 -28.26 20.70 11.58
C LYS A 297 -27.06 21.65 11.40
N ASP A 298 -26.29 21.81 12.47
CA ASP A 298 -25.23 22.83 12.57
C ASP A 298 -23.83 22.21 12.68
N GLY A 299 -23.66 20.96 12.19
CA GLY A 299 -22.37 20.28 12.21
C GLY A 299 -22.44 18.79 12.63
N VAL A 300 -21.28 18.24 13.00
CA VAL A 300 -21.09 16.80 13.24
C VAL A 300 -20.53 16.59 14.64
N SER A 301 -21.18 15.74 15.43
CA SER A 301 -20.70 15.28 16.74
C SER A 301 -19.95 13.96 16.60
N ILE A 302 -18.72 13.91 17.07
CA ILE A 302 -17.84 12.73 17.04
C ILE A 302 -17.56 12.26 18.46
N GLU A 303 -17.94 11.00 18.72
CA GLU A 303 -17.63 10.30 19.96
C GLU A 303 -16.42 9.40 19.75
N PHE A 304 -15.44 9.47 20.64
CA PHE A 304 -14.19 8.72 20.55
C PHE A 304 -13.66 8.34 21.92
N ILE A 305 -12.74 7.35 21.96
CA ILE A 305 -12.06 6.94 23.19
C ILE A 305 -10.62 7.43 23.11
N HIS A 306 -10.24 8.31 24.05
CA HIS A 306 -8.87 8.78 24.17
C HIS A 306 -8.36 8.53 25.59
N GLN A 307 -7.21 7.85 25.69
CA GLN A 307 -6.63 7.46 27.00
C GLN A 307 -7.62 6.74 27.91
N GLY A 308 -8.43 5.84 27.34
CA GLY A 308 -9.45 5.07 28.06
C GLY A 308 -10.71 5.85 28.46
N LYS A 309 -10.81 7.13 28.10
CA LYS A 309 -11.98 7.98 28.41
C LYS A 309 -12.79 8.27 27.15
N ARG A 310 -14.11 8.14 27.27
CA ARG A 310 -15.05 8.53 26.22
C ARG A 310 -15.16 10.06 26.20
N GLN A 311 -15.00 10.63 25.03
CA GLN A 311 -15.06 12.08 24.78
C GLN A 311 -15.94 12.35 23.56
N THR A 312 -16.49 13.56 23.51
CA THR A 312 -17.28 14.04 22.37
C THR A 312 -16.79 15.41 21.95
N GLN A 313 -16.62 15.63 20.65
CA GLN A 313 -16.29 16.93 20.08
C GLN A 313 -17.19 17.22 18.87
N VAL A 314 -17.43 18.52 18.60
CA VAL A 314 -18.27 19.00 17.50
C VAL A 314 -17.40 19.70 16.45
N PHE A 315 -17.68 19.39 15.18
CA PHE A 315 -16.99 19.91 14.01
C PHE A 315 -18.02 20.43 12.99
N ASP A 316 -17.57 21.30 12.10
CA ASP A 316 -18.40 21.75 10.99
C ASP A 316 -18.56 20.65 9.94
N ASP A 317 -17.49 19.92 9.63
CA ASP A 317 -17.49 18.81 8.68
C ASP A 317 -16.68 17.60 9.18
N VAL A 318 -17.00 16.42 8.65
CA VAL A 318 -16.25 15.18 8.86
C VAL A 318 -15.82 14.55 7.53
N VAL A 319 -14.57 14.11 7.47
CA VAL A 319 -14.00 13.33 6.37
C VAL A 319 -13.76 11.91 6.84
N PHE A 320 -14.47 10.95 6.26
CA PHE A 320 -14.17 9.52 6.43
C PHE A 320 -13.06 9.12 5.46
N ALA A 321 -11.84 8.96 6.00
CA ALA A 321 -10.65 8.52 5.29
C ALA A 321 -10.24 7.09 5.68
N CYS A 322 -11.19 6.34 6.24
CA CYS A 322 -11.10 4.93 6.60
C CYS A 322 -11.79 4.03 5.56
N HIS A 323 -11.75 2.71 5.75
CA HIS A 323 -12.47 1.77 4.89
C HIS A 323 -13.98 2.04 4.89
N ALA A 324 -14.66 1.74 3.79
CA ALA A 324 -16.09 2.00 3.60
C ALA A 324 -16.97 1.28 4.64
N ASP A 325 -16.65 0.04 4.98
CA ASP A 325 -17.33 -0.73 6.02
C ASP A 325 -17.18 -0.11 7.42
N VAL A 326 -16.02 0.49 7.70
CA VAL A 326 -15.78 1.24 8.94
C VAL A 326 -16.61 2.51 8.97
N ALA A 327 -16.58 3.30 7.88
CA ALA A 327 -17.39 4.52 7.75
C ALA A 327 -18.90 4.20 7.93
N ARG A 328 -19.37 3.10 7.31
CA ARG A 328 -20.74 2.62 7.44
C ARG A 328 -21.12 2.33 8.89
N ARG A 329 -20.24 1.69 9.66
CA ARG A 329 -20.50 1.36 11.08
C ARG A 329 -20.48 2.59 12.00
N LEU A 330 -19.62 3.55 11.70
CA LEU A 330 -19.46 4.74 12.54
C LEU A 330 -20.62 5.73 12.43
N LEU A 331 -21.33 5.77 11.30
CA LEU A 331 -22.45 6.66 11.06
C LEU A 331 -23.68 6.23 11.86
N ALA A 332 -24.01 6.94 12.95
CA ALA A 332 -25.16 6.64 13.81
C ALA A 332 -26.52 6.97 13.16
N ASP A 333 -26.52 7.86 12.17
CA ASP A 333 -27.70 8.34 11.44
C ASP A 333 -27.55 8.09 9.93
N ILE A 334 -26.98 6.94 9.57
CA ILE A 334 -26.75 6.54 8.18
C ILE A 334 -28.06 6.46 7.39
N THR A 335 -28.08 7.00 6.18
CA THR A 335 -29.20 6.89 5.24
C THR A 335 -29.18 5.56 4.49
N GLU A 336 -30.31 5.16 3.90
CA GLU A 336 -30.38 3.97 3.04
C GLU A 336 -29.41 4.06 1.84
N THR A 337 -29.31 5.24 1.20
CA THR A 337 -28.38 5.48 0.08
C THR A 337 -26.92 5.31 0.52
N GLU A 338 -26.52 5.90 1.64
CA GLU A 338 -25.17 5.74 2.19
C GLU A 338 -24.89 4.28 2.55
N SER A 339 -25.86 3.61 3.21
CA SER A 339 -25.72 2.21 3.59
C SER A 339 -25.59 1.29 2.38
N ALA A 340 -26.34 1.55 1.30
CA ALA A 340 -26.26 0.79 0.06
C ALA A 340 -24.92 1.00 -0.66
N ILE A 341 -24.48 2.25 -0.80
CA ILE A 341 -23.22 2.60 -1.48
C ILE A 341 -22.01 2.09 -0.69
N LEU A 342 -21.91 2.41 0.61
CA LEU A 342 -20.78 1.98 1.45
C LEU A 342 -20.75 0.47 1.66
N GLY A 343 -21.94 -0.19 1.69
CA GLY A 343 -22.07 -1.64 1.82
C GLY A 343 -21.72 -2.42 0.54
N ALA A 344 -21.46 -1.72 -0.58
CA ALA A 344 -21.00 -2.36 -1.81
C ALA A 344 -19.49 -2.67 -1.80
N PHE A 345 -18.74 -2.11 -0.86
CA PHE A 345 -17.30 -2.32 -0.74
C PHE A 345 -17.02 -3.47 0.23
N GLU A 346 -16.64 -4.60 -0.30
CA GLU A 346 -16.21 -5.78 0.45
C GLU A 346 -14.68 -5.80 0.59
N TYR A 347 -14.17 -6.44 1.64
CA TYR A 347 -12.74 -6.49 1.92
C TYR A 347 -12.32 -7.93 2.26
N THR A 348 -11.11 -8.30 1.83
CA THR A 348 -10.46 -9.56 2.21
C THR A 348 -9.28 -9.28 3.13
N ASP A 349 -9.12 -10.14 4.14
CA ASP A 349 -7.99 -10.12 5.05
C ASP A 349 -6.78 -10.81 4.41
N ASN A 350 -5.60 -10.18 4.54
CA ASN A 350 -4.34 -10.69 4.03
C ASN A 350 -3.27 -10.55 5.11
N GLU A 351 -2.71 -11.68 5.54
CA GLU A 351 -1.54 -11.66 6.42
C GLU A 351 -0.28 -11.42 5.58
N ALA A 352 0.47 -10.38 5.91
CA ALA A 352 1.78 -10.09 5.36
C ALA A 352 2.85 -10.42 6.41
N VAL A 353 3.78 -11.30 6.06
CA VAL A 353 4.86 -11.73 6.96
C VAL A 353 6.18 -11.18 6.44
N LEU A 354 6.84 -10.31 7.21
CA LEU A 354 8.22 -9.91 6.97
C LEU A 354 9.15 -10.99 7.57
N HIS A 355 10.05 -11.54 6.75
CA HIS A 355 10.89 -12.68 7.13
C HIS A 355 12.18 -12.75 6.30
N THR A 356 13.03 -13.75 6.60
CA THR A 356 14.29 -14.05 5.90
C THR A 356 14.34 -15.45 5.30
N ASP A 357 13.24 -16.20 5.29
CA ASP A 357 13.17 -17.56 4.74
C ASP A 357 13.13 -17.54 3.21
N THR A 358 14.27 -17.88 2.58
CA THR A 358 14.39 -17.93 1.11
C THR A 358 13.83 -19.20 0.46
N GLN A 359 13.35 -20.18 1.24
CA GLN A 359 12.78 -21.43 0.69
C GLN A 359 11.47 -21.19 -0.06
N VAL A 360 10.76 -20.10 0.26
CA VAL A 360 9.53 -19.69 -0.45
C VAL A 360 9.80 -19.21 -1.87
N LEU A 361 11.02 -18.76 -2.17
CA LEU A 361 11.41 -18.25 -3.48
C LEU A 361 11.57 -19.38 -4.52
N PRO A 362 11.63 -19.05 -5.84
CA PRO A 362 11.99 -20.01 -6.87
C PRO A 362 13.33 -20.72 -6.59
N LYS A 363 13.45 -21.98 -7.06
CA LYS A 363 14.68 -22.78 -6.85
C LYS A 363 15.89 -22.20 -7.58
N LYS A 364 15.66 -21.60 -8.75
CA LYS A 364 16.71 -20.98 -9.55
C LYS A 364 16.91 -19.52 -9.14
N LEU A 365 18.10 -19.16 -8.66
CA LEU A 365 18.42 -17.75 -8.31
C LEU A 365 18.13 -16.79 -9.46
N LEU A 366 18.37 -17.19 -10.69
CA LEU A 366 18.10 -16.39 -11.88
C LEU A 366 16.59 -16.11 -12.09
N THR A 367 15.73 -16.86 -11.43
CA THR A 367 14.27 -16.66 -11.47
C THR A 367 13.81 -15.69 -10.38
N TRP A 368 14.62 -15.38 -9.38
CA TRP A 368 14.24 -14.43 -8.35
C TRP A 368 13.89 -13.07 -8.95
N ALA A 369 12.77 -12.54 -8.54
CA ALA A 369 12.23 -11.28 -9.00
C ALA A 369 11.84 -10.41 -7.81
N SER A 370 11.53 -9.15 -8.04
CA SER A 370 10.96 -8.30 -7.00
C SER A 370 9.59 -8.81 -6.52
N TRP A 371 8.81 -9.44 -7.40
CA TRP A 371 7.54 -10.11 -7.11
C TRP A 371 7.62 -11.56 -7.53
N ASN A 372 7.44 -12.51 -6.59
CA ASN A 372 7.55 -13.94 -6.84
C ASN A 372 6.23 -14.61 -6.47
N TYR A 373 5.48 -15.06 -7.48
CA TYR A 373 4.21 -15.76 -7.31
C TYR A 373 4.43 -17.26 -7.26
N ALA A 374 3.85 -17.93 -6.24
CA ALA A 374 3.96 -19.37 -6.08
C ALA A 374 2.60 -20.05 -6.31
N ILE A 375 2.63 -21.17 -7.07
CA ILE A 375 1.52 -22.09 -7.28
C ILE A 375 1.95 -23.41 -6.70
N ASP A 376 1.56 -23.65 -5.45
CA ASP A 376 1.89 -24.88 -4.73
C ASP A 376 0.71 -25.86 -4.74
N LYS A 377 0.99 -27.15 -4.50
CA LYS A 377 -0.05 -28.18 -4.45
C LYS A 377 -1.09 -27.82 -3.39
N PRO A 378 -2.39 -27.85 -3.71
CA PRO A 378 -3.40 -27.53 -2.75
C PRO A 378 -3.40 -28.55 -1.60
N THR A 379 -3.38 -28.03 -0.40
CA THR A 379 -3.73 -28.79 0.80
C THR A 379 -5.23 -28.73 1.10
N ALA A 380 -5.98 -27.83 0.42
CA ALA A 380 -7.41 -27.59 0.52
C ALA A 380 -8.06 -27.44 -0.88
N ARG A 381 -9.37 -27.28 -0.97
CA ARG A 381 -10.09 -27.05 -2.25
C ARG A 381 -9.50 -25.85 -2.98
N VAL A 382 -9.28 -25.98 -4.29
CA VAL A 382 -8.65 -24.96 -5.15
C VAL A 382 -9.34 -23.59 -5.07
N ALA A 383 -10.66 -23.58 -4.86
CA ALA A 383 -11.48 -22.35 -4.75
C ALA A 383 -11.13 -21.46 -3.53
N ASP A 384 -10.56 -22.05 -2.46
CA ASP A 384 -10.27 -21.33 -1.22
C ASP A 384 -8.80 -20.85 -1.12
N GLN A 385 -8.02 -21.07 -2.17
CA GLN A 385 -6.59 -20.72 -2.15
C GLN A 385 -6.38 -19.23 -2.39
N LYS A 386 -5.92 -18.54 -1.34
CA LYS A 386 -5.40 -17.17 -1.46
C LYS A 386 -4.09 -17.18 -2.26
N PRO A 387 -3.80 -16.11 -3.00
CA PRO A 387 -2.55 -16.00 -3.76
C PRO A 387 -1.34 -16.00 -2.82
N ILE A 388 -0.34 -16.81 -3.14
CA ILE A 388 0.96 -16.81 -2.46
C ILE A 388 1.89 -15.89 -3.24
N LEU A 389 2.20 -14.75 -2.67
CA LEU A 389 3.07 -13.76 -3.27
C LEU A 389 4.19 -13.38 -2.31
N THR A 390 5.42 -13.45 -2.77
CA THR A 390 6.61 -13.03 -2.01
C THR A 390 7.28 -11.85 -2.69
N TYR A 391 7.33 -10.71 -2.01
CA TYR A 391 8.13 -9.55 -2.40
C TYR A 391 9.56 -9.73 -1.92
N HIS A 392 10.54 -9.58 -2.81
CA HIS A 392 11.96 -9.59 -2.47
C HIS A 392 12.44 -8.14 -2.27
N MET A 393 12.47 -7.70 -1.02
CA MET A 393 12.65 -6.29 -0.68
C MET A 393 14.02 -5.75 -1.07
N ASN A 394 15.08 -6.59 -1.02
CA ASN A 394 16.40 -6.17 -1.47
C ASN A 394 16.43 -5.79 -2.96
N ILE A 395 15.64 -6.49 -3.80
CA ILE A 395 15.50 -6.15 -5.23
C ILE A 395 14.59 -4.93 -5.38
N LEU A 396 13.41 -4.98 -4.76
CA LEU A 396 12.34 -4.00 -4.94
C LEU A 396 12.72 -2.62 -4.41
N GLU A 397 13.31 -2.54 -3.21
CA GLU A 397 13.71 -1.29 -2.55
C GLU A 397 15.21 -0.98 -2.70
N ARG A 398 15.96 -1.83 -3.44
CA ARG A 398 17.42 -1.71 -3.60
C ARG A 398 18.17 -1.62 -2.27
N LEU A 399 17.81 -2.49 -1.34
CA LEU A 399 18.44 -2.53 -0.03
C LEU A 399 19.88 -3.07 -0.15
N THR A 400 20.83 -2.34 0.41
CA THR A 400 22.19 -2.83 0.59
C THR A 400 22.27 -3.56 1.92
N ALA A 401 21.86 -4.83 1.92
CA ALA A 401 21.76 -5.65 3.12
C ALA A 401 22.41 -7.01 2.90
N LYS A 402 22.88 -7.63 3.99
CA LYS A 402 23.50 -8.97 3.94
C LYS A 402 22.45 -10.08 3.85
N HIS A 403 21.29 -9.86 4.47
CA HIS A 403 20.19 -10.79 4.48
C HIS A 403 19.21 -10.49 3.36
N ASN A 404 18.53 -11.53 2.87
CA ASN A 404 17.38 -11.38 2.00
C ASN A 404 16.17 -11.11 2.87
N TYR A 405 15.59 -9.91 2.74
CA TYR A 405 14.33 -9.55 3.40
C TYR A 405 13.18 -9.76 2.44
N LEU A 406 12.19 -10.49 2.91
CA LEU A 406 11.05 -10.92 2.12
C LEU A 406 9.76 -10.52 2.84
N VAL A 407 8.76 -10.09 2.08
CA VAL A 407 7.39 -9.94 2.58
C VAL A 407 6.52 -10.91 1.83
N THR A 408 5.97 -11.90 2.52
CA THR A 408 5.15 -12.95 1.90
C THR A 408 3.72 -12.87 2.37
N LEU A 409 2.79 -13.02 1.43
CA LEU A 409 1.35 -13.01 1.70
C LEU A 409 0.80 -14.44 1.73
N ASN A 410 -0.08 -14.68 2.69
CA ASN A 410 -1.02 -15.80 2.72
C ASN A 410 -0.39 -17.21 2.69
N THR A 411 0.81 -17.40 3.22
CA THR A 411 1.42 -18.73 3.38
C THR A 411 2.18 -18.82 4.70
N PRO A 412 2.19 -20.00 5.34
CA PRO A 412 3.00 -20.23 6.54
C PRO A 412 4.49 -20.01 6.26
N ILE A 413 5.15 -19.29 7.15
CA ILE A 413 6.60 -19.07 7.15
C ILE A 413 7.20 -19.76 8.38
N ASN A 414 8.39 -20.33 8.23
CA ASN A 414 9.12 -20.90 9.36
C ASN A 414 9.37 -19.82 10.41
N GLU A 415 8.83 -20.03 11.62
CA GLU A 415 8.88 -19.07 12.73
C GLU A 415 10.30 -18.62 13.10
N ALA A 416 11.31 -19.46 12.85
CA ALA A 416 12.71 -19.09 13.07
C ALA A 416 13.20 -17.94 12.18
N HIS A 417 12.51 -17.66 11.10
CA HIS A 417 12.84 -16.62 10.12
C HIS A 417 11.87 -15.42 10.16
N VAL A 418 10.78 -15.52 10.92
CA VAL A 418 9.78 -14.46 11.00
C VAL A 418 10.32 -13.26 11.78
N ILE A 419 10.15 -12.07 11.20
CA ILE A 419 10.49 -10.79 11.85
C ILE A 419 9.23 -10.14 12.39
N LYS A 420 8.18 -10.03 11.55
CA LYS A 420 6.93 -9.38 11.91
C LYS A 420 5.78 -9.93 11.06
N ARG A 421 4.60 -10.06 11.67
CA ARG A 421 3.31 -10.29 11.00
C ARG A 421 2.50 -9.01 11.01
N VAL A 422 1.84 -8.71 9.92
CA VAL A 422 0.98 -7.53 9.75
C VAL A 422 -0.28 -7.96 9.02
N ASP A 423 -1.43 -7.62 9.56
CA ASP A 423 -2.72 -7.88 8.92
C ASP A 423 -3.17 -6.67 8.11
N TYR A 424 -3.43 -6.90 6.83
CA TYR A 424 -3.97 -5.91 5.91
C TYR A 424 -5.34 -6.35 5.40
N ARG A 425 -6.17 -5.38 5.06
CA ARG A 425 -7.45 -5.60 4.41
C ARG A 425 -7.47 -4.91 3.06
N HIS A 426 -7.73 -5.68 2.00
CA HIS A 426 -7.79 -5.16 0.65
C HIS A 426 -9.23 -5.20 0.11
N PRO A 427 -9.69 -4.15 -0.62
CA PRO A 427 -11.01 -4.15 -1.23
C PRO A 427 -11.11 -5.18 -2.35
N VAL A 428 -12.26 -5.82 -2.46
CA VAL A 428 -12.59 -6.76 -3.54
C VAL A 428 -13.18 -5.97 -4.71
N TYR A 429 -12.53 -6.07 -5.88
CA TYR A 429 -12.95 -5.37 -7.09
C TYR A 429 -13.91 -6.22 -7.90
N ASP A 430 -15.20 -5.92 -7.78
CA ASP A 430 -16.27 -6.51 -8.56
C ASP A 430 -17.14 -5.44 -9.22
N LYS A 431 -18.19 -5.89 -9.94
CA LYS A 431 -19.14 -4.99 -10.60
C LYS A 431 -19.90 -4.12 -9.59
N LYS A 432 -20.30 -4.68 -8.45
CA LYS A 432 -21.06 -4.00 -7.40
C LYS A 432 -20.27 -2.81 -6.86
N MET A 433 -18.98 -3.03 -6.58
CA MET A 433 -18.05 -1.98 -6.14
C MET A 433 -17.85 -0.90 -7.21
N THR A 434 -17.58 -1.31 -8.46
CA THR A 434 -17.34 -0.34 -9.55
C THR A 434 -18.56 0.51 -9.88
N ASP A 435 -19.77 -0.02 -9.72
CA ASP A 435 -20.99 0.75 -9.85
C ASP A 435 -21.20 1.71 -8.66
N ALA A 436 -20.87 1.29 -7.44
CA ALA A 436 -20.91 2.16 -6.26
C ALA A 436 -19.92 3.33 -6.34
N GLN A 437 -18.72 3.12 -6.90
CA GLN A 437 -17.72 4.18 -7.11
C GLN A 437 -18.29 5.36 -7.92
N LYS A 438 -19.12 5.11 -8.93
CA LYS A 438 -19.76 6.13 -9.78
C LYS A 438 -20.75 6.99 -9.00
N ARG A 439 -21.29 6.48 -7.91
CA ARG A 439 -22.30 7.08 -7.06
C ARG A 439 -21.73 7.91 -5.88
N TRP A 440 -20.42 8.10 -5.82
CA TRP A 440 -19.73 8.85 -4.76
C TRP A 440 -20.38 10.21 -4.48
N HIS A 441 -20.77 10.94 -5.53
CA HIS A 441 -21.38 12.28 -5.45
C HIS A 441 -22.77 12.30 -4.80
N GLU A 442 -23.43 11.15 -4.66
CA GLU A 442 -24.72 11.05 -3.99
C GLU A 442 -24.59 11.14 -2.47
N ILE A 443 -23.43 10.77 -1.92
CA ILE A 443 -23.21 10.71 -0.46
C ILE A 443 -22.13 11.66 0.04
N SER A 444 -21.13 12.02 -0.77
CA SER A 444 -20.05 12.93 -0.38
C SER A 444 -20.43 14.39 -0.60
N ALA A 445 -19.91 15.29 0.23
CA ALA A 445 -20.29 16.70 0.32
C ALA A 445 -21.79 16.89 0.63
N LYS A 446 -22.36 15.98 1.41
CA LYS A 446 -23.75 16.00 1.87
C LYS A 446 -23.79 15.90 3.39
N ARG A 447 -24.71 16.65 4.04
CA ARG A 447 -24.93 16.56 5.49
C ARG A 447 -23.61 16.67 6.27
N HIS A 448 -22.74 17.63 5.92
CA HIS A 448 -21.43 17.82 6.59
C HIS A 448 -20.49 16.60 6.53
N THR A 449 -20.64 15.75 5.49
CA THR A 449 -19.91 14.49 5.43
C THR A 449 -19.21 14.32 4.08
N HIS A 450 -17.95 13.89 4.15
CA HIS A 450 -17.11 13.64 2.99
C HIS A 450 -16.46 12.26 3.09
N PHE A 451 -16.24 11.62 1.96
CA PHE A 451 -15.64 10.28 1.89
C PHE A 451 -14.43 10.27 0.97
N CYS A 452 -13.28 9.85 1.46
CA CYS A 452 -12.11 9.58 0.66
C CYS A 452 -11.49 8.21 1.00
N GLY A 453 -10.67 7.71 0.09
CA GLY A 453 -10.01 6.41 0.18
C GLY A 453 -9.62 5.92 -1.20
N ALA A 454 -8.57 5.12 -1.30
CA ALA A 454 -8.12 4.57 -2.57
C ALA A 454 -9.18 3.68 -3.25
N TYR A 455 -10.06 3.07 -2.47
CA TYR A 455 -11.15 2.20 -2.93
C TYR A 455 -12.22 2.92 -3.77
N TRP A 456 -12.26 4.24 -3.76
CA TRP A 456 -13.12 5.01 -4.67
C TRP A 456 -12.61 5.04 -6.12
N PHE A 457 -11.44 4.41 -6.38
CA PHE A 457 -10.82 4.25 -7.70
C PHE A 457 -10.22 2.85 -7.81
N ASN A 458 -8.98 2.71 -8.26
CA ASN A 458 -8.34 1.41 -8.50
C ASN A 458 -7.65 0.79 -7.26
N GLY A 459 -7.64 1.49 -6.11
CA GLY A 459 -7.08 1.01 -4.86
C GLY A 459 -5.59 1.28 -4.64
N PHE A 460 -4.96 2.04 -5.52
CA PHE A 460 -3.54 2.35 -5.44
C PHE A 460 -3.26 3.64 -4.65
N HIS A 461 -2.01 3.86 -4.32
CA HIS A 461 -1.60 4.99 -3.49
C HIS A 461 -1.94 6.34 -4.14
N GLU A 462 -1.74 6.46 -5.45
CA GLU A 462 -2.19 7.62 -6.23
C GLU A 462 -3.68 7.86 -6.09
N ASP A 463 -4.48 6.79 -6.11
CA ASP A 463 -5.93 6.89 -5.97
C ASP A 463 -6.34 7.41 -4.59
N GLY A 464 -5.57 7.06 -3.58
CA GLY A 464 -5.73 7.60 -2.24
C GLY A 464 -5.45 9.10 -2.19
N VAL A 465 -4.34 9.56 -2.80
CA VAL A 465 -4.02 10.98 -2.93
C VAL A 465 -5.12 11.71 -3.71
N LYS A 466 -5.47 11.20 -4.89
CA LYS A 466 -6.52 11.76 -5.75
C LYS A 466 -7.86 11.87 -5.04
N SER A 467 -8.24 10.86 -4.26
CA SER A 467 -9.47 10.85 -3.48
C SER A 467 -9.45 11.92 -2.37
N GLY A 468 -8.31 12.11 -1.71
CA GLY A 468 -8.13 13.18 -0.73
C GLY A 468 -8.25 14.56 -1.35
N LEU A 469 -7.59 14.79 -2.50
CA LEU A 469 -7.69 16.06 -3.24
C LEU A 469 -9.12 16.37 -3.67
N ARG A 470 -9.89 15.37 -4.12
CA ARG A 470 -11.30 15.54 -4.49
C ARG A 470 -12.15 16.03 -3.31
N VAL A 471 -11.88 15.56 -2.10
CA VAL A 471 -12.53 16.07 -0.89
C VAL A 471 -12.07 17.48 -0.57
N CYS A 472 -10.78 17.81 -0.70
CA CYS A 472 -10.29 19.17 -0.51
C CYS A 472 -10.98 20.18 -1.45
N GLN A 473 -11.17 19.82 -2.74
CA GLN A 473 -11.94 20.63 -3.68
C GLN A 473 -13.39 20.84 -3.21
N SER A 474 -14.05 19.79 -2.69
CA SER A 474 -15.42 19.90 -2.19
C SER A 474 -15.54 20.75 -0.92
N LEU A 475 -14.45 20.96 -0.20
CA LEU A 475 -14.31 21.87 0.95
C LEU A 475 -13.75 23.26 0.57
N GLY A 476 -13.71 23.58 -0.72
CA GLY A 476 -13.36 24.92 -1.22
C GLY A 476 -11.87 25.19 -1.40
N VAL A 477 -11.01 24.17 -1.33
CA VAL A 477 -9.58 24.33 -1.64
C VAL A 477 -9.39 24.37 -3.15
N ASP A 478 -8.76 25.42 -3.64
CA ASP A 478 -8.37 25.55 -5.06
C ASP A 478 -7.11 24.70 -5.34
N ILE A 479 -7.32 23.52 -5.83
CA ILE A 479 -6.24 22.59 -6.17
C ILE A 479 -6.62 21.70 -7.35
N ASP A 480 -5.69 21.56 -8.30
CA ASP A 480 -5.86 20.70 -9.45
C ASP A 480 -5.58 19.23 -9.11
N ILE A 481 -6.42 18.34 -9.63
CA ILE A 481 -6.17 16.91 -9.65
C ILE A 481 -5.54 16.56 -10.99
N LEU A 482 -4.27 16.19 -10.96
CA LEU A 482 -3.54 15.79 -12.17
C LEU A 482 -4.08 14.46 -12.68
N LEU A 483 -4.40 14.41 -13.96
CA LEU A 483 -4.82 13.17 -14.60
C LEU A 483 -3.59 12.38 -15.05
N THR A 484 -3.70 11.06 -15.04
CA THR A 484 -2.72 10.18 -15.68
C THR A 484 -2.71 10.51 -17.18
N THR A 485 -1.69 11.20 -17.64
CA THR A 485 -1.62 11.64 -19.03
C THR A 485 -0.60 10.84 -19.81
N ASN A 486 -0.98 10.46 -21.03
CA ASN A 486 -0.02 10.12 -22.10
C ASN A 486 0.77 11.37 -22.58
N THR A 487 0.59 12.52 -21.94
CA THR A 487 1.11 13.82 -22.36
C THR A 487 1.78 14.54 -21.19
N THR A 488 3.02 14.89 -21.41
CA THR A 488 3.97 15.73 -20.66
C THR A 488 5.04 14.96 -19.88
N ALA A 489 5.75 14.08 -20.58
CA ALA A 489 7.04 13.54 -20.11
C ALA A 489 8.06 14.62 -19.69
N ALA A 490 7.92 15.86 -20.14
CA ALA A 490 8.90 16.92 -19.89
C ALA A 490 8.84 17.48 -18.47
N THR A 491 7.66 17.80 -17.92
CA THR A 491 7.52 18.40 -16.57
C THR A 491 7.79 17.35 -15.50
N THR A 492 7.22 16.16 -15.66
CA THR A 492 7.47 15.03 -14.74
C THR A 492 8.93 14.59 -14.78
N ALA A 493 9.57 14.58 -15.96
CA ALA A 493 10.98 14.25 -16.10
C ALA A 493 11.91 15.26 -15.40
N ALA A 494 11.58 16.55 -15.41
CA ALA A 494 12.34 17.57 -14.70
C ALA A 494 12.23 17.40 -13.17
N GLN A 495 11.04 17.15 -12.66
CA GLN A 495 10.80 16.87 -11.23
C GLN A 495 11.52 15.59 -10.78
N ILE A 496 11.40 14.50 -11.54
CA ILE A 496 12.10 13.24 -11.28
C ILE A 496 13.59 13.44 -11.27
N LYS A 497 14.15 14.20 -12.25
CA LYS A 497 15.58 14.49 -12.33
C LYS A 497 16.07 15.33 -11.13
N ARG A 498 15.22 16.20 -10.58
CA ARG A 498 15.54 16.98 -9.37
C ARG A 498 15.58 16.10 -8.12
N LEU A 499 14.56 15.28 -7.90
CA LEU A 499 14.39 14.46 -6.71
C LEU A 499 15.25 13.19 -6.71
N SER A 500 15.58 12.63 -7.88
CA SER A 500 16.42 11.45 -8.03
C SER A 500 17.93 11.72 -7.97
N LYS A 501 18.36 12.99 -7.91
CA LYS A 501 19.78 13.30 -7.64
C LYS A 501 20.08 12.95 -6.19
N PRO A 502 21.19 12.22 -5.90
CA PRO A 502 21.63 12.05 -4.54
C PRO A 502 21.86 13.44 -3.94
N SER A 503 21.08 13.81 -2.94
CA SER A 503 21.34 15.00 -2.15
C SER A 503 22.73 14.82 -1.53
N LYS A 504 23.63 15.80 -1.69
CA LYS A 504 24.79 15.88 -0.79
C LYS A 504 24.25 15.77 0.62
N PRO A 505 24.89 15.01 1.53
CA PRO A 505 24.41 14.90 2.91
C PRO A 505 24.30 16.33 3.45
N SER A 506 23.07 16.82 3.50
CA SER A 506 22.76 18.07 4.19
C SER A 506 23.11 17.84 5.64
N ALA A 507 23.76 18.85 6.22
CA ALA A 507 24.22 18.89 7.60
C ALA A 507 23.23 18.15 8.51
N LYS A 508 23.77 17.25 9.35
CA LYS A 508 23.06 16.49 10.37
C LYS A 508 21.94 17.33 10.96
N PHE A 509 20.69 17.02 10.61
CA PHE A 509 19.57 17.47 11.40
C PHE A 509 19.72 16.79 12.76
N THR A 510 20.33 17.50 13.67
CA THR A 510 20.30 17.15 15.08
C THR A 510 18.86 17.37 15.51
N VAL A 511 18.10 16.29 15.62
CA VAL A 511 16.87 16.29 16.41
C VAL A 511 17.34 16.72 17.78
N SER A 512 17.03 17.96 18.17
CA SER A 512 17.29 18.47 19.51
C SER A 512 16.66 17.46 20.46
N LYS A 513 17.48 16.79 21.26
CA LYS A 513 17.04 15.93 22.34
C LYS A 513 16.04 16.73 23.16
N LEU A 514 14.80 16.29 23.18
CA LEU A 514 13.86 16.66 24.24
C LEU A 514 14.56 16.39 25.58
N PRO A 515 14.49 17.29 26.56
CA PRO A 515 15.20 17.12 27.82
C PRO A 515 14.71 15.84 28.49
N SER A 516 15.62 14.91 28.67
CA SER A 516 15.44 13.75 29.54
C SER A 516 15.33 14.26 30.97
N HIS A 517 14.17 14.13 31.58
CA HIS A 517 14.11 14.21 33.02
C HIS A 517 14.89 13.02 33.58
N ALA A 518 16.15 13.31 33.90
CA ALA A 518 17.05 12.44 34.63
C ALA A 518 16.72 12.47 36.11
N ASP A 519 16.72 11.30 36.67
CA ASP A 519 17.15 10.95 38.02
C ASP A 519 16.65 11.81 39.22
N LYS A 520 15.51 11.41 39.78
CA LYS A 520 15.37 11.50 41.21
C LYS A 520 15.42 10.09 41.82
N LYS A 521 16.58 9.81 42.45
CA LYS A 521 16.77 8.70 43.38
C LYS A 521 15.65 8.72 44.42
N LEU A 522 14.83 7.69 44.47
CA LEU A 522 13.99 7.38 45.61
C LEU A 522 14.66 6.27 46.39
N SER A 523 15.14 6.68 47.57
CA SER A 523 15.67 5.83 48.63
C SER A 523 14.61 4.83 49.09
N VAL A 524 15.05 3.58 49.17
CA VAL A 524 14.35 2.46 49.82
C VAL A 524 14.15 2.78 51.31
N VAL A 525 12.90 2.79 51.76
CA VAL A 525 12.57 2.59 53.16
C VAL A 525 11.74 1.32 53.25
N GLN A 526 12.40 0.27 53.75
CA GLN A 526 11.74 -0.91 54.34
C GLN A 526 10.85 -0.48 55.50
N ARG A 527 9.60 -0.91 55.51
CA ARG A 527 8.90 -1.25 56.77
C ARG A 527 7.99 -2.47 56.58
N ARG A 528 8.20 -3.32 57.59
CA ARG A 528 7.66 -4.65 57.87
C ARG A 528 6.13 -4.70 57.99
N GLN A 529 5.66 -5.90 57.65
CA GLN A 529 4.52 -6.67 58.17
C GLN A 529 3.82 -6.14 59.42
N VAL A 530 2.50 -6.27 59.48
CA VAL A 530 1.76 -7.11 60.49
C VAL A 530 0.28 -7.19 60.07
N THR A 531 -0.19 -8.46 60.09
CA THR A 531 -1.52 -9.10 60.04
C THR A 531 -2.31 -8.98 58.75
#